data_33cbd9e2dd3b3fcd1102250f6e1f2da4
#
_entry.id   33cbd9e2dd3b3fcd1102250f6e1f2da4
#
_cell.length_a   1.000
_cell.length_b   1.000
_cell.length_c   1.000
_cell.angle_alpha   90.00
_cell.angle_beta   90.00
_cell.angle_gamma   90.00
#
_symmetry.space_group_name_H-M   'P 1'
#
loop_
_entity.id
_entity.type
_entity.pdbx_description
1 polymer ?
#
loop_
_entity_poly.entity_id
_entity_poly.type
_entity_poly.pdbx_seq_one_letter_code
_entity_poly.pdbx_strand_id
1 'polypeptide(L)'
;MVRAMIALLVLGTVIFLNSSGWGRDWKAYQAAKNGDIYYLDPDTIEKLPDGIVRVWVKIERTEFRGGDFKKHVQEVISGRKEKVTGEILQLMDIHCSRKTFRVVNLAVFDKNKEVNEYYSDPSEWSVIPSASVTDFLSKEVCQ
;
A
#
# COMPACT_ATOMS: atom_id res chain seq x y z
N MET A 1 -30.13 55.19 32.26
CA MET A 1 -30.06 53.73 32.36
C MET A 1 -29.66 53.16 31.03
N VAL A 2 -28.42 52.88 30.85
CA VAL A 2 -27.88 52.31 29.61
C VAL A 2 -27.80 50.78 29.78
N ARG A 3 -28.66 50.08 29.06
CA ARG A 3 -28.59 48.60 28.98
C ARG A 3 -27.59 48.24 27.90
N ALA A 4 -26.41 47.83 28.31
CA ALA A 4 -25.42 47.26 27.44
C ALA A 4 -25.89 45.86 27.02
N MET A 5 -26.25 45.71 25.76
CA MET A 5 -26.41 44.40 25.12
C MET A 5 -25.01 43.84 24.76
N ILE A 6 -24.58 42.89 25.52
CA ILE A 6 -23.37 42.11 25.20
C ILE A 6 -23.79 41.10 24.12
N ALA A 7 -23.40 41.38 22.88
CA ALA A 7 -23.49 40.41 21.79
C ALA A 7 -22.36 39.39 21.95
N LEU A 8 -22.69 38.20 22.40
CA LEU A 8 -21.76 37.05 22.41
C LEU A 8 -21.58 36.56 20.97
N LEU A 9 -20.49 36.98 20.37
CA LEU A 9 -20.01 36.42 19.11
C LEU A 9 -19.43 35.02 19.41
N VAL A 10 -20.26 33.99 19.26
CA VAL A 10 -19.79 32.62 19.24
C VAL A 10 -19.09 32.42 17.91
N LEU A 11 -17.77 32.61 17.89
CA LEU A 11 -16.94 32.15 16.79
C LEU A 11 -16.96 30.61 16.80
N GLY A 12 -17.86 30.06 16.00
CA GLY A 12 -17.82 28.63 15.68
C GLY A 12 -16.55 28.32 14.91
N THR A 13 -15.51 27.88 15.60
CA THR A 13 -14.38 27.22 14.98
C THR A 13 -14.89 25.92 14.38
N VAL A 14 -15.22 25.94 13.10
CA VAL A 14 -15.42 24.75 12.30
C VAL A 14 -14.06 24.08 12.21
N ILE A 15 -13.80 23.18 13.13
CA ILE A 15 -12.68 22.24 13.01
C ILE A 15 -13.05 21.35 11.83
N PHE A 16 -12.52 21.68 10.66
CA PHE A 16 -12.43 20.72 9.57
C PHE A 16 -11.54 19.59 10.08
N LEU A 17 -12.15 18.59 10.68
CA LEU A 17 -11.55 17.29 10.77
C LEU A 17 -11.37 16.82 9.32
N ASN A 18 -10.19 17.10 8.78
CA ASN A 18 -9.71 16.38 7.64
C ASN A 18 -9.68 14.92 8.08
N SER A 19 -10.82 14.26 7.96
CA SER A 19 -10.84 12.82 7.84
C SER A 19 -10.06 12.54 6.56
N SER A 20 -8.74 12.39 6.70
CA SER A 20 -7.94 11.72 5.72
C SER A 20 -8.61 10.36 5.56
N GLY A 21 -9.58 10.33 4.66
CA GLY A 21 -10.24 9.10 4.28
C GLY A 21 -9.16 8.10 3.95
N TRP A 22 -9.38 6.85 4.27
CA TRP A 22 -8.50 5.71 4.06
C TRP A 22 -8.22 5.46 2.56
N GLY A 23 -8.20 6.50 1.73
CA GLY A 23 -7.72 6.51 0.35
C GLY A 23 -6.20 6.61 0.34
N ARG A 24 -5.52 5.48 0.49
CA ARG A 24 -4.09 5.41 0.26
C ARG A 24 -3.81 5.61 -1.22
N ASP A 25 -2.82 6.44 -1.55
CA ASP A 25 -2.36 6.66 -2.92
C ASP A 25 -1.44 5.52 -3.36
N TRP A 26 -2.06 4.40 -3.73
CA TRP A 26 -1.34 3.24 -4.23
C TRP A 26 -0.69 3.51 -5.58
N LYS A 27 0.64 3.44 -5.62
CA LYS A 27 1.43 3.55 -6.85
C LYS A 27 1.83 2.16 -7.33
N ALA A 28 1.39 1.78 -8.52
CA ALA A 28 1.84 0.54 -9.15
C ALA A 28 3.33 0.64 -9.52
N TYR A 29 4.11 -0.35 -9.13
CA TYR A 29 5.55 -0.38 -9.43
C TYR A 29 5.97 -1.60 -10.26
N GLN A 30 5.18 -2.67 -10.24
CA GLN A 30 5.50 -3.89 -10.99
C GLN A 30 4.25 -4.71 -11.27
N ALA A 31 4.32 -5.50 -12.35
CA ALA A 31 3.34 -6.53 -12.65
C ALA A 31 4.07 -7.87 -12.88
N ALA A 32 3.55 -8.93 -12.30
CA ALA A 32 4.08 -10.28 -12.48
C ALA A 32 3.47 -10.94 -13.73
N LYS A 33 4.17 -11.93 -14.26
CA LYS A 33 3.73 -12.67 -15.47
C LYS A 33 2.40 -13.41 -15.29
N ASN A 34 2.01 -13.71 -14.05
CA ASN A 34 0.71 -14.31 -13.73
C ASN A 34 -0.45 -13.30 -13.73
N GLY A 35 -0.17 -12.03 -13.96
CA GLY A 35 -1.14 -10.95 -13.99
C GLY A 35 -1.28 -10.17 -12.69
N ASP A 36 -0.68 -10.60 -11.59
CA ASP A 36 -0.71 -9.89 -10.31
C ASP A 36 -0.03 -8.54 -10.42
N ILE A 37 -0.63 -7.50 -9.84
CA ILE A 37 -0.11 -6.14 -9.87
C ILE A 37 0.29 -5.72 -8.46
N TYR A 38 1.49 -5.17 -8.37
CA TYR A 38 2.12 -4.75 -7.12
C TYR A 38 2.13 -3.24 -6.99
N TYR A 39 1.66 -2.76 -5.84
CA TYR A 39 1.58 -1.35 -5.51
C TYR A 39 2.34 -1.08 -4.22
N LEU A 40 2.93 0.09 -4.11
CA LEU A 40 3.43 0.63 -2.85
C LEU A 40 2.66 1.90 -2.50
N ASP A 41 2.60 2.19 -1.20
CA ASP A 41 2.06 3.46 -0.71
C ASP A 41 3.24 4.38 -0.35
N PRO A 42 3.55 5.39 -1.20
CA PRO A 42 4.70 6.27 -0.99
C PRO A 42 4.66 7.04 0.32
N ASP A 43 3.46 7.34 0.83
CA ASP A 43 3.27 8.11 2.05
C ASP A 43 3.59 7.29 3.31
N THR A 44 3.70 5.97 3.17
CA THR A 44 4.04 5.07 4.27
C THR A 44 5.51 4.70 4.34
N ILE A 45 6.34 5.22 3.43
CA ILE A 45 7.78 4.94 3.44
C ILE A 45 8.41 5.55 4.68
N GLU A 46 8.90 4.71 5.57
CA GLU A 46 9.53 5.08 6.82
C GLU A 46 10.97 4.60 6.84
N LYS A 47 11.91 5.51 7.08
CA LYS A 47 13.32 5.17 7.26
C LYS A 47 13.56 4.82 8.72
N LEU A 48 13.88 3.56 8.97
CA LEU A 48 14.23 3.03 10.28
C LEU A 48 15.77 3.07 10.49
N PRO A 49 16.26 2.87 11.75
CA PRO A 49 17.69 2.70 12.00
C PRO A 49 18.30 1.55 11.18
N ASP A 50 19.62 1.59 11.03
CA ASP A 50 20.43 0.56 10.35
C ASP A 50 20.17 0.41 8.84
N GLY A 51 19.64 1.44 8.19
CA GLY A 51 19.40 1.42 6.74
C GLY A 51 18.21 0.54 6.33
N ILE A 52 17.28 0.32 7.24
CA ILE A 52 16.03 -0.38 6.98
C ILE A 52 14.97 0.63 6.53
N VAL A 53 14.24 0.29 5.50
CA VAL A 53 13.08 1.04 5.02
C VAL A 53 11.83 0.18 5.19
N ARG A 54 10.82 0.74 5.83
CA ARG A 54 9.50 0.10 6.02
C ARG A 54 8.49 0.71 5.07
N VAL A 55 7.66 -0.12 4.44
CA VAL A 55 6.66 0.33 3.48
C VAL A 55 5.46 -0.63 3.43
N TRP A 56 4.27 -0.07 3.24
CA TRP A 56 3.09 -0.87 2.90
C TRP A 56 3.07 -1.18 1.41
N VAL A 57 2.79 -2.44 1.11
CA VAL A 57 2.65 -2.98 -0.24
C VAL A 57 1.28 -3.63 -0.37
N LYS A 58 0.64 -3.43 -1.50
CA LYS A 58 -0.59 -4.10 -1.89
C LYS A 58 -0.34 -4.93 -3.14
N ILE A 59 -0.88 -6.14 -3.16
CA ILE A 59 -0.85 -7.01 -4.32
C ILE A 59 -2.31 -7.26 -4.73
N GLU A 60 -2.69 -6.85 -5.92
CA GLU A 60 -3.97 -7.23 -6.51
C GLU A 60 -3.77 -8.50 -7.31
N ARG A 61 -4.39 -9.57 -6.84
CA ARG A 61 -4.38 -10.87 -7.53
C ARG A 61 -5.41 -10.83 -8.65
N THR A 62 -4.98 -11.21 -9.85
CA THR A 62 -5.84 -11.17 -11.04
C THR A 62 -5.85 -12.51 -11.76
N GLU A 63 -6.92 -12.74 -12.54
CA GLU A 63 -6.95 -13.83 -13.50
C GLU A 63 -6.47 -13.34 -14.86
N PHE A 64 -5.22 -13.63 -15.19
CA PHE A 64 -4.70 -13.42 -16.53
C PHE A 64 -4.70 -14.75 -17.30
N ARG A 65 -5.58 -14.84 -18.30
CA ARG A 65 -5.76 -16.08 -19.08
C ARG A 65 -5.11 -16.04 -20.46
N GLY A 66 -4.09 -15.21 -20.62
CA GLY A 66 -3.43 -14.99 -21.91
C GLY A 66 -4.00 -13.77 -22.67
N GLY A 67 -3.44 -13.50 -23.84
CA GLY A 67 -3.77 -12.30 -24.62
C GLY A 67 -2.77 -11.18 -24.38
N ASP A 68 -3.21 -9.93 -24.58
CA ASP A 68 -2.36 -8.77 -24.39
C ASP A 68 -2.20 -8.44 -22.89
N PHE A 69 -1.05 -8.84 -22.33
CA PHE A 69 -0.71 -8.58 -20.93
C PHE A 69 -0.70 -7.09 -20.59
N LYS A 70 -0.17 -6.26 -21.47
CA LYS A 70 -0.10 -4.81 -21.27
C LYS A 70 -1.49 -4.18 -21.15
N LYS A 71 -2.41 -4.63 -21.98
CA LYS A 71 -3.82 -4.22 -21.93
C LYS A 71 -4.48 -4.70 -20.64
N HIS A 72 -4.24 -5.94 -20.23
CA HIS A 72 -4.76 -6.49 -18.96
C HIS A 72 -4.32 -5.64 -17.76
N VAL A 73 -3.03 -5.35 -17.65
CA VAL A 73 -2.48 -4.49 -16.58
C VAL A 73 -3.13 -3.11 -16.59
N GLN A 74 -3.26 -2.50 -17.77
CA GLN A 74 -3.90 -1.18 -17.91
C GLN A 74 -5.37 -1.19 -17.49
N GLU A 75 -6.10 -2.23 -17.80
CA GLU A 75 -7.51 -2.39 -17.40
C GLU A 75 -7.66 -2.52 -15.88
N VAL A 76 -6.76 -3.27 -15.23
CA VAL A 76 -6.79 -3.41 -13.75
C VAL A 76 -6.43 -2.08 -13.09
N ILE A 77 -5.36 -1.42 -13.53
CA ILE A 77 -4.91 -0.13 -12.97
C ILE A 77 -5.98 0.95 -13.16
N SER A 78 -6.69 0.96 -14.29
CA SER A 78 -7.76 1.93 -14.57
C SER A 78 -9.06 1.68 -13.79
N GLY A 79 -9.07 0.69 -12.88
CA GLY A 79 -10.17 0.46 -11.93
C GLY A 79 -11.24 -0.53 -12.40
N ARG A 80 -10.97 -1.34 -13.42
CA ARG A 80 -11.84 -2.48 -13.80
C ARG A 80 -11.64 -3.63 -12.83
N LYS A 81 -12.22 -3.48 -11.64
CA LYS A 81 -12.05 -4.39 -10.50
C LYS A 81 -12.65 -5.78 -10.71
N GLU A 82 -13.47 -5.98 -11.71
CA GLU A 82 -14.06 -7.29 -12.04
C GLU A 82 -13.01 -8.37 -12.34
N LYS A 83 -11.78 -7.96 -12.66
CA LYS A 83 -10.66 -8.88 -12.89
C LYS A 83 -9.83 -9.19 -11.66
N VAL A 84 -10.09 -8.51 -10.55
CA VAL A 84 -9.38 -8.74 -9.28
C VAL A 84 -10.05 -9.87 -8.52
N THR A 85 -9.30 -10.94 -8.24
CA THR A 85 -9.78 -12.14 -7.53
C THR A 85 -9.43 -12.15 -6.06
N GLY A 86 -8.60 -11.24 -5.61
CA GLY A 86 -8.18 -11.09 -4.22
C GLY A 86 -7.12 -10.02 -4.06
N GLU A 87 -6.80 -9.71 -2.82
CA GLU A 87 -5.85 -8.67 -2.46
C GLU A 87 -4.98 -9.14 -1.29
N ILE A 88 -3.71 -8.79 -1.32
CA ILE A 88 -2.79 -9.01 -0.20
C ILE A 88 -2.25 -7.65 0.21
N LEU A 89 -2.37 -7.32 1.49
CA LEU A 89 -1.68 -6.20 2.10
C LEU A 89 -0.52 -6.73 2.94
N GLN A 90 0.65 -6.16 2.76
CA GLN A 90 1.82 -6.54 3.55
C GLN A 90 2.65 -5.33 3.94
N LEU A 91 3.08 -5.31 5.19
CA LEU A 91 4.08 -4.36 5.68
C LEU A 91 5.44 -5.02 5.55
N MET A 92 6.33 -4.39 4.81
CA MET A 92 7.64 -4.95 4.49
C MET A 92 8.76 -4.09 5.05
N ASP A 93 9.80 -4.73 5.56
CA ASP A 93 11.08 -4.13 5.87
C ASP A 93 12.11 -4.52 4.79
N ILE A 94 12.76 -3.53 4.22
CA ILE A 94 13.84 -3.69 3.23
C ILE A 94 15.14 -3.19 3.87
N HIS A 95 16.14 -4.05 3.95
CA HIS A 95 17.50 -3.65 4.35
C HIS A 95 18.29 -3.29 3.10
N CYS A 96 18.41 -2.01 2.82
CA CYS A 96 18.94 -1.52 1.55
C CYS A 96 20.38 -1.95 1.26
N SER A 97 21.28 -1.86 2.24
CA SER A 97 22.70 -2.22 2.04
C SER A 97 22.94 -3.71 2.02
N ARG A 98 22.21 -4.49 2.80
CA ARG A 98 22.34 -5.97 2.85
C ARG A 98 21.54 -6.67 1.75
N LYS A 99 20.66 -5.96 1.06
CA LYS A 99 19.75 -6.52 0.06
C LYS A 99 18.95 -7.71 0.59
N THR A 100 18.36 -7.50 1.77
CA THR A 100 17.47 -8.46 2.43
C THR A 100 16.13 -7.81 2.72
N PHE A 101 15.11 -8.63 2.90
CA PHE A 101 13.76 -8.18 3.25
C PHE A 101 13.12 -9.12 4.25
N ARG A 102 12.08 -8.63 4.91
CA ARG A 102 11.15 -9.45 5.68
C ARG A 102 9.74 -8.87 5.58
N VAL A 103 8.75 -9.72 5.79
CA VAL A 103 7.36 -9.31 5.92
C VAL A 103 7.06 -9.17 7.41
N VAL A 104 6.61 -7.99 7.82
CA VAL A 104 6.28 -7.65 9.22
C VAL A 104 4.83 -8.00 9.53
N ASN A 105 3.92 -7.65 8.65
CA ASN A 105 2.50 -7.95 8.72
C ASN A 105 1.99 -8.39 7.34
N LEU A 106 1.01 -9.28 7.33
CA LEU A 106 0.37 -9.73 6.11
C LEU A 106 -1.12 -9.98 6.36
N ALA A 107 -1.96 -9.48 5.48
CA ALA A 107 -3.40 -9.76 5.46
C ALA A 107 -3.82 -10.16 4.04
N VAL A 108 -4.52 -11.27 3.92
CA VAL A 108 -5.04 -11.78 2.65
C VAL A 108 -6.55 -11.59 2.62
N PHE A 109 -7.03 -10.94 1.59
CA PHE A 109 -8.45 -10.67 1.36
C PHE A 109 -8.94 -11.43 0.14
N ASP A 110 -10.17 -11.91 0.21
CA ASP A 110 -10.86 -12.47 -0.94
C ASP A 110 -11.43 -11.38 -1.87
N LYS A 111 -12.11 -11.79 -2.93
CA LYS A 111 -12.78 -10.88 -3.87
C LYS A 111 -13.89 -10.03 -3.22
N ASN A 112 -14.44 -10.46 -2.09
CA ASN A 112 -15.50 -9.75 -1.34
C ASN A 112 -14.90 -8.82 -0.27
N LYS A 113 -13.57 -8.68 -0.21
CA LYS A 113 -12.85 -7.91 0.82
C LYS A 113 -12.95 -8.50 2.23
N GLU A 114 -13.25 -9.78 2.33
CA GLU A 114 -13.22 -10.49 3.60
C GLU A 114 -11.81 -11.02 3.88
N VAL A 115 -11.37 -10.89 5.14
CA VAL A 115 -10.04 -11.36 5.55
C VAL A 115 -10.05 -12.88 5.66
N ASN A 116 -9.22 -13.54 4.85
CA ASN A 116 -9.03 -15.00 4.90
C ASN A 116 -7.89 -15.39 5.85
N GLU A 117 -6.80 -14.63 5.82
CA GLU A 117 -5.60 -14.93 6.60
C GLU A 117 -4.99 -13.62 7.12
N TYR A 118 -4.41 -13.69 8.31
CA TYR A 118 -3.71 -12.58 8.92
C TYR A 118 -2.51 -13.07 9.72
N TYR A 119 -1.34 -12.48 9.47
CA TYR A 119 -0.08 -12.75 10.16
C TYR A 119 0.49 -11.46 10.70
N SER A 120 0.83 -11.43 11.99
CA SER A 120 1.40 -10.26 12.68
C SER A 120 2.83 -10.45 13.16
N ASP A 121 3.36 -11.68 13.11
CA ASP A 121 4.72 -11.96 13.50
C ASP A 121 5.68 -11.73 12.32
N PRO A 122 6.77 -10.95 12.51
CA PRO A 122 7.74 -10.73 11.46
C PRO A 122 8.36 -12.05 10.96
N SER A 123 8.47 -12.18 9.64
CA SER A 123 9.21 -13.30 9.05
C SER A 123 10.72 -13.18 9.29
N GLU A 124 11.44 -14.27 9.08
CA GLU A 124 12.89 -14.22 8.98
C GLU A 124 13.35 -13.32 7.82
N TRP A 125 14.57 -12.79 7.93
CA TRP A 125 15.18 -12.04 6.85
C TRP A 125 15.56 -12.98 5.70
N SER A 126 15.21 -12.57 4.49
CA SER A 126 15.49 -13.32 3.26
C SER A 126 16.28 -12.43 2.28
N VAL A 127 17.14 -13.04 1.49
CA VAL A 127 17.85 -12.35 0.42
C VAL A 127 16.87 -11.92 -0.67
N ILE A 128 17.04 -10.73 -1.20
CA ILE A 128 16.25 -10.24 -2.34
C ILE A 128 16.85 -10.82 -3.62
N PRO A 129 16.12 -11.69 -4.34
CA PRO A 129 16.60 -12.21 -5.63
C PRO A 129 16.67 -11.08 -6.67
N SER A 130 17.72 -11.07 -7.49
CA SER A 130 17.84 -10.12 -8.60
C SER A 130 16.68 -10.24 -9.57
N ALA A 131 16.19 -9.11 -10.08
CA ALA A 131 15.06 -9.00 -11.00
C ALA A 131 13.73 -9.56 -10.47
N SER A 132 13.63 -9.79 -9.16
CA SER A 132 12.36 -10.14 -8.50
C SER A 132 11.48 -8.90 -8.29
N VAL A 133 10.21 -9.12 -7.99
CA VAL A 133 9.29 -8.03 -7.60
C VAL A 133 9.84 -7.24 -6.40
N THR A 134 10.42 -7.93 -5.42
CA THR A 134 11.03 -7.29 -4.26
C THR A 134 12.30 -6.50 -4.61
N ASP A 135 13.05 -6.91 -5.63
CA ASP A 135 14.18 -6.14 -6.14
C ASP A 135 13.73 -4.81 -6.76
N PHE A 136 12.64 -4.82 -7.52
CA PHE A 136 12.04 -3.59 -8.04
C PHE A 136 11.54 -2.69 -6.91
N LEU A 137 10.90 -3.25 -5.88
CA LEU A 137 10.47 -2.50 -4.70
C LEU A 137 11.69 -1.84 -4.01
N SER A 138 12.77 -2.58 -3.81
CA SER A 138 13.98 -2.05 -3.16
C SER A 138 14.58 -0.86 -3.92
N LYS A 139 14.54 -0.89 -5.24
CA LYS A 139 14.99 0.23 -6.09
C LYS A 139 14.11 1.47 -5.96
N GLU A 140 12.81 1.27 -5.72
CA GLU A 140 11.89 2.39 -5.50
C GLU A 140 12.05 3.04 -4.12
N VAL A 141 12.32 2.26 -3.07
CA VAL A 141 12.30 2.76 -1.69
C VAL A 141 13.69 3.04 -1.10
N CYS A 142 14.75 2.50 -1.66
CA CYS A 142 16.14 2.65 -1.18
C CYS A 142 16.91 3.81 -1.83
N GLN A 143 16.20 4.79 -2.33
CA GLN A 143 16.79 5.98 -2.94
C GLN A 143 17.24 7.00 -1.90
#